data_4ea43bde04da6c65594c95644ea2293f
#
_entry.id   4ea43bde04da6c65594c95644ea2293f
#
_cell.length_a   1.000
_cell.length_b   1.000
_cell.length_c   1.000
_cell.angle_alpha   90.00
_cell.angle_beta   90.00
_cell.angle_gamma   90.00
#
_symmetry.space_group_name_H-M   'P 1'
#
loop_
_entity.id
_entity.type
_entity.pdbx_description
1 polymer ?
#
loop_
_entity_poly.entity_id
_entity_poly.type
_entity_poly.pdbx_seq_one_letter_code
_entity_poly.pdbx_strand_id
1 'polypeptide(L)'
;SEQQALTELKDIASHNVVKRSLIGQGYYGTITPSVILRNVFENPAWYTSYTPYQAEISQGRLEALFNYQTLITELTGLPVANASLLDEGTAAAEAMLLAHSQSKKKDFIVDDKIFPQTLEVLQTRARPLGINIVKIDFDGSIPMAFFADAFGVIVQLPNSHGNLRHRDGVLRLAEVYKCMKIAIVDPLAQVLMQPVGEMGFDVAVGSMQR
;
A
#
# COMPACT_ATOMS: atom_id res chain seq x y z
N SER A 1 -37.93 19.30 5.67
CA SER A 1 -37.35 19.91 4.47
C SER A 1 -35.86 19.59 4.37
N GLU A 2 -35.28 19.72 3.21
CA GLU A 2 -33.83 19.53 3.01
C GLU A 2 -33.01 20.44 3.94
N GLN A 3 -33.41 21.69 4.07
CA GLN A 3 -32.75 22.65 4.97
C GLN A 3 -32.79 22.20 6.43
N GLN A 4 -33.91 21.63 6.89
CA GLN A 4 -34.04 21.10 8.25
C GLN A 4 -33.12 19.90 8.44
N ALA A 5 -33.08 18.95 7.49
CA ALA A 5 -32.20 17.81 7.55
C ALA A 5 -30.69 18.21 7.61
N LEU A 6 -30.29 19.17 6.76
CA LEU A 6 -28.93 19.69 6.78
C LEU A 6 -28.57 20.38 8.10
N THR A 7 -29.52 21.12 8.69
CA THR A 7 -29.33 21.79 9.98
C THR A 7 -29.17 20.76 11.09
N GLU A 8 -30.02 19.75 11.13
CA GLU A 8 -29.96 18.67 12.11
C GLU A 8 -28.65 17.87 12.01
N LEU A 9 -28.21 17.53 10.77
CA LEU A 9 -26.94 16.85 10.55
C LEU A 9 -25.73 17.69 10.99
N LYS A 10 -25.76 19.00 10.75
CA LYS A 10 -24.72 19.91 11.23
C LYS A 10 -24.69 20.01 12.74
N ASP A 11 -25.85 20.02 13.40
CA ASP A 11 -25.95 20.03 14.86
C ASP A 11 -25.36 18.74 15.43
N ILE A 12 -25.74 17.57 14.90
CA ILE A 12 -25.15 16.28 15.30
C ILE A 12 -23.64 16.29 15.10
N ALA A 13 -23.16 16.73 13.94
CA ALA A 13 -21.74 16.79 13.62
C ALA A 13 -20.95 17.73 14.57
N SER A 14 -21.60 18.81 15.08
CA SER A 14 -20.98 19.79 15.98
C SER A 14 -20.57 19.19 17.34
N HIS A 15 -21.16 18.07 17.73
CA HIS A 15 -20.79 17.35 18.95
C HIS A 15 -19.47 16.57 18.82
N ASN A 16 -18.94 16.40 17.63
CA ASN A 16 -17.63 15.76 17.43
C ASN A 16 -16.50 16.71 17.86
N VAL A 17 -15.54 16.16 18.59
CA VAL A 17 -14.32 16.89 18.97
C VAL A 17 -13.20 16.50 18.03
N VAL A 18 -12.90 17.38 17.06
CA VAL A 18 -11.80 17.16 16.11
C VAL A 18 -10.47 17.41 16.81
N LYS A 19 -9.65 16.38 16.93
CA LYS A 19 -8.31 16.43 17.52
C LYS A 19 -7.25 16.09 16.50
N ARG A 20 -6.02 16.55 16.74
CA ARG A 20 -4.86 16.13 15.95
C ARG A 20 -4.58 14.65 16.22
N SER A 21 -4.66 13.83 15.19
CA SER A 21 -4.33 12.40 15.29
C SER A 21 -2.80 12.20 15.33
N LEU A 22 -2.34 11.39 16.28
CA LEU A 22 -0.96 10.95 16.41
C LEU A 22 -0.86 9.42 16.37
N ILE A 23 -1.88 8.75 15.83
CA ILE A 23 -1.91 7.28 15.73
C ILE A 23 -0.78 6.77 14.84
N GLY A 24 -0.44 7.50 13.78
CA GLY A 24 0.52 7.01 12.77
C GLY A 24 -0.03 5.82 11.98
N GLN A 25 0.84 4.86 11.63
CA GLN A 25 0.48 3.57 11.03
C GLN A 25 -0.39 3.68 9.76
N GLY A 26 -0.14 4.69 8.92
CA GLY A 26 -0.93 4.95 7.71
C GLY A 26 -2.13 5.90 7.92
N TYR A 27 -2.54 6.17 9.17
CA TYR A 27 -3.65 7.08 9.50
C TYR A 27 -3.17 8.52 9.64
N TYR A 28 -2.59 9.07 8.59
CA TYR A 28 -2.06 10.44 8.58
C TYR A 28 -3.10 11.43 8.08
N GLY A 29 -3.11 12.63 8.66
CA GLY A 29 -3.90 13.74 8.15
C GLY A 29 -3.39 14.18 6.78
N THR A 30 -4.31 14.56 5.89
CA THR A 30 -4.00 15.11 4.58
C THR A 30 -4.63 16.48 4.42
N ILE A 31 -4.03 17.32 3.58
CA ILE A 31 -4.57 18.63 3.23
C ILE A 31 -4.97 18.57 1.75
N THR A 32 -6.27 18.64 1.49
CA THR A 32 -6.78 18.70 0.12
C THR A 32 -6.73 20.14 -0.37
N PRO A 33 -5.97 20.45 -1.44
CA PRO A 33 -6.00 21.80 -2.03
C PRO A 33 -7.41 22.16 -2.50
N SER A 34 -7.81 23.42 -2.30
CA SER A 34 -9.17 23.90 -2.61
C SER A 34 -9.53 23.70 -4.10
N VAL A 35 -8.57 23.84 -5.00
CA VAL A 35 -8.77 23.62 -6.42
C VAL A 35 -9.07 22.15 -6.74
N ILE A 36 -8.43 21.23 -6.06
CA ILE A 36 -8.68 19.78 -6.22
C ILE A 36 -10.06 19.42 -5.64
N LEU A 37 -10.38 19.93 -4.45
CA LEU A 37 -11.69 19.74 -3.86
C LEU A 37 -12.80 20.14 -4.83
N ARG A 38 -12.73 21.37 -5.34
CA ARG A 38 -13.74 21.93 -6.26
C ARG A 38 -13.79 21.21 -7.61
N ASN A 39 -12.62 20.98 -8.24
CA ASN A 39 -12.59 20.54 -9.64
C ASN A 39 -12.62 19.01 -9.80
N VAL A 40 -12.32 18.26 -8.75
CA VAL A 40 -12.31 16.80 -8.78
C VAL A 40 -13.36 16.22 -7.84
N PHE A 41 -13.28 16.48 -6.54
CA PHE A 41 -14.17 15.84 -5.57
C PHE A 41 -15.62 16.31 -5.66
N GLU A 42 -15.85 17.58 -5.99
CA GLU A 42 -17.21 18.14 -6.16
C GLU A 42 -17.74 18.01 -7.60
N ASN A 43 -16.92 17.52 -8.53
CA ASN A 43 -17.31 17.40 -9.93
C ASN A 43 -18.01 16.06 -10.19
N PRO A 44 -19.30 16.08 -10.56
CA PRO A 44 -20.06 14.86 -10.81
C PRO A 44 -19.50 14.00 -11.94
N ALA A 45 -18.77 14.56 -12.88
CA ALA A 45 -18.08 13.79 -13.92
C ALA A 45 -17.05 12.80 -13.33
N TRP A 46 -16.52 13.06 -12.13
CA TRP A 46 -15.59 12.16 -11.46
C TRP A 46 -16.25 11.20 -10.49
N TYR A 47 -17.19 11.65 -9.65
CA TYR A 47 -17.74 10.81 -8.59
C TYR A 47 -18.96 9.97 -8.99
N THR A 48 -19.64 10.29 -10.08
CA THR A 48 -20.81 9.50 -10.55
C THR A 48 -20.45 8.40 -11.52
N SER A 49 -19.21 8.14 -11.69
CA SER A 49 -18.86 7.31 -12.80
C SER A 49 -18.89 5.83 -12.56
N TYR A 50 -19.04 5.21 -13.65
CA TYR A 50 -18.83 3.80 -13.86
C TYR A 50 -17.33 3.47 -13.87
N THR A 51 -16.99 2.19 -13.95
CA THR A 51 -15.60 1.78 -14.06
C THR A 51 -14.93 2.40 -15.28
N PRO A 52 -13.66 2.84 -15.19
CA PRO A 52 -12.96 3.49 -16.31
C PRO A 52 -12.71 2.57 -17.51
N TYR A 53 -13.00 1.29 -17.39
CA TYR A 53 -12.84 0.31 -18.48
C TYR A 53 -13.96 0.35 -19.52
N GLN A 54 -15.06 1.05 -19.22
CA GLN A 54 -16.17 1.22 -20.16
C GLN A 54 -16.02 2.56 -20.88
N ALA A 55 -15.37 2.53 -22.03
CA ALA A 55 -15.01 3.72 -22.81
C ALA A 55 -16.22 4.60 -23.16
N GLU A 56 -17.39 4.01 -23.38
CA GLU A 56 -18.63 4.71 -23.74
C GLU A 56 -19.12 5.64 -22.62
N ILE A 57 -18.85 5.28 -21.36
CA ILE A 57 -19.32 6.03 -20.18
C ILE A 57 -18.19 6.84 -19.55
N SER A 58 -16.96 6.38 -19.69
CA SER A 58 -15.79 6.92 -18.99
C SER A 58 -14.73 7.49 -19.92
N GLN A 59 -15.15 8.11 -21.02
CA GLN A 59 -14.24 8.74 -21.99
C GLN A 59 -13.32 9.76 -21.29
N GLY A 60 -12.03 9.72 -21.62
CA GLY A 60 -10.99 10.54 -20.98
C GLY A 60 -10.46 10.00 -19.66
N ARG A 61 -11.15 9.10 -18.96
CA ARG A 61 -10.67 8.53 -17.69
C ARG A 61 -9.59 7.49 -17.90
N LEU A 62 -9.63 6.77 -18.99
CA LEU A 62 -8.56 5.84 -19.34
C LEU A 62 -7.23 6.58 -19.49
N GLU A 63 -7.25 7.76 -20.08
CA GLU A 63 -6.07 8.63 -20.15
C GLU A 63 -5.58 9.04 -18.75
N ALA A 64 -6.48 9.44 -17.84
CA ALA A 64 -6.14 9.75 -16.47
C ALA A 64 -5.54 8.53 -15.74
N LEU A 65 -6.06 7.33 -16.03
CA LEU A 65 -5.53 6.08 -15.48
C LEU A 65 -4.12 5.78 -15.97
N PHE A 66 -3.85 5.97 -17.25
CA PHE A 66 -2.50 5.82 -17.82
C PHE A 66 -1.52 6.85 -17.23
N ASN A 67 -1.95 8.10 -17.04
CA ASN A 67 -1.16 9.12 -16.36
C ASN A 67 -0.82 8.70 -14.92
N TYR A 68 -1.79 8.15 -14.19
CA TYR A 68 -1.56 7.60 -12.86
C TYR A 68 -0.54 6.46 -12.88
N GLN A 69 -0.69 5.49 -13.79
CA GLN A 69 0.25 4.37 -13.90
C GLN A 69 1.67 4.84 -14.24
N THR A 70 1.80 5.81 -15.13
CA THR A 70 3.10 6.43 -15.46
C THR A 70 3.72 7.09 -14.23
N LEU A 71 2.94 7.87 -13.48
CA LEU A 71 3.40 8.50 -12.25
C LEU A 71 3.91 7.47 -11.23
N ILE A 72 3.20 6.38 -11.05
CA ILE A 72 3.59 5.34 -10.10
C ILE A 72 4.87 4.60 -10.56
N THR A 73 5.01 4.32 -11.85
CA THR A 73 6.24 3.71 -12.37
C THR A 73 7.44 4.63 -12.18
N GLU A 74 7.30 5.92 -12.44
CA GLU A 74 8.37 6.90 -12.22
C GLU A 74 8.73 7.05 -10.74
N LEU A 75 7.70 7.12 -9.87
CA LEU A 75 7.90 7.29 -8.43
C LEU A 75 8.56 6.08 -7.77
N THR A 76 8.18 4.88 -8.19
CA THR A 76 8.69 3.62 -7.60
C THR A 76 9.94 3.08 -8.27
N GLY A 77 10.25 3.52 -9.50
CA GLY A 77 11.33 2.95 -10.31
C GLY A 77 11.04 1.53 -10.80
N LEU A 78 9.78 1.08 -10.73
CA LEU A 78 9.34 -0.23 -11.24
C LEU A 78 8.71 -0.07 -12.64
N PRO A 79 8.88 -1.03 -13.54
CA PRO A 79 8.54 -0.84 -14.96
C PRO A 79 7.04 -0.93 -15.26
N VAL A 80 6.22 -1.44 -14.34
CA VAL A 80 4.79 -1.68 -14.55
C VAL A 80 4.00 -1.28 -13.31
N ALA A 81 2.89 -0.59 -13.52
CA ALA A 81 1.90 -0.33 -12.48
C ALA A 81 0.52 -0.86 -12.89
N ASN A 82 -0.26 -1.36 -11.94
CA ASN A 82 -1.67 -1.67 -12.15
C ASN A 82 -2.53 -0.42 -11.95
N ALA A 83 -3.85 -0.56 -12.14
CA ALA A 83 -4.78 0.56 -11.94
C ALA A 83 -5.00 0.85 -10.45
N SER A 84 -5.58 -0.11 -9.72
CA SER A 84 -5.87 0.02 -8.28
C SER A 84 -6.24 -1.33 -7.66
N LEU A 85 -6.08 -1.39 -6.35
CA LEU A 85 -6.62 -2.43 -5.48
C LEU A 85 -7.48 -1.75 -4.39
N LEU A 86 -8.11 -2.53 -3.51
CA LEU A 86 -9.03 -1.98 -2.51
C LEU A 86 -8.31 -1.06 -1.51
N ASP A 87 -7.25 -1.58 -0.89
CA ASP A 87 -6.46 -0.87 0.13
C ASP A 87 -5.04 -1.45 0.25
N GLU A 88 -4.21 -0.87 1.12
CA GLU A 88 -2.83 -1.31 1.36
C GLU A 88 -2.74 -2.75 1.85
N GLY A 89 -3.58 -3.14 2.82
CA GLY A 89 -3.57 -4.49 3.37
C GLY A 89 -3.93 -5.55 2.33
N THR A 90 -4.96 -5.27 1.52
CA THR A 90 -5.36 -6.14 0.41
C THR A 90 -4.27 -6.18 -0.66
N ALA A 91 -3.67 -5.04 -1.01
CA ALA A 91 -2.58 -4.98 -1.99
C ALA A 91 -1.36 -5.80 -1.53
N ALA A 92 -1.01 -5.72 -0.23
CA ALA A 92 0.05 -6.53 0.36
C ALA A 92 -0.27 -8.03 0.29
N ALA A 93 -1.52 -8.42 0.54
CA ALA A 93 -1.96 -9.80 0.42
C ALA A 93 -1.93 -10.30 -1.02
N GLU A 94 -2.35 -9.50 -1.99
CA GLU A 94 -2.25 -9.86 -3.42
C GLU A 94 -0.78 -9.99 -3.86
N ALA A 95 0.13 -9.14 -3.38
CA ALA A 95 1.56 -9.28 -3.64
C ALA A 95 2.14 -10.57 -3.02
N MET A 96 1.70 -10.95 -1.82
CA MET A 96 2.04 -12.25 -1.22
C MET A 96 1.55 -13.42 -2.09
N LEU A 97 0.32 -13.36 -2.60
CA LEU A 97 -0.25 -14.39 -3.47
C LEU A 97 0.47 -14.47 -4.81
N LEU A 98 0.85 -13.32 -5.36
CA LEU A 98 1.69 -13.25 -6.57
C LEU A 98 3.02 -13.98 -6.35
N ALA A 99 3.71 -13.68 -5.24
CA ALA A 99 4.96 -14.34 -4.88
C ALA A 99 4.78 -15.85 -4.67
N HIS A 100 3.72 -16.26 -3.98
CA HIS A 100 3.40 -17.66 -3.73
C HIS A 100 3.14 -18.43 -5.03
N SER A 101 2.47 -17.81 -6.01
CA SER A 101 2.18 -18.46 -7.31
C SER A 101 3.43 -18.84 -8.10
N GLN A 102 4.56 -18.18 -7.83
CA GLN A 102 5.84 -18.42 -8.49
C GLN A 102 6.71 -19.47 -7.78
N SER A 103 6.23 -20.04 -6.66
CA SER A 103 7.03 -20.91 -5.81
C SER A 103 6.20 -22.08 -5.24
N LYS A 104 6.90 -23.15 -4.87
CA LYS A 104 6.30 -24.27 -4.11
C LYS A 104 6.59 -24.18 -2.61
N LYS A 105 7.35 -23.16 -2.18
CA LYS A 105 7.70 -22.94 -0.79
C LYS A 105 6.48 -22.42 -0.01
N LYS A 106 6.54 -22.46 1.33
CA LYS A 106 5.37 -22.18 2.18
C LYS A 106 5.53 -20.98 3.10
N ASP A 107 6.76 -20.52 3.30
CA ASP A 107 7.03 -19.45 4.27
C ASP A 107 7.02 -18.08 3.57
N PHE A 108 6.35 -17.12 4.21
CA PHE A 108 6.36 -15.72 3.81
C PHE A 108 6.91 -14.88 4.96
N ILE A 109 8.04 -14.24 4.72
CA ILE A 109 8.74 -13.44 5.72
C ILE A 109 8.14 -12.04 5.77
N VAL A 110 7.83 -11.59 6.98
CA VAL A 110 7.22 -10.29 7.24
C VAL A 110 8.05 -9.53 8.28
N ASP A 111 8.34 -8.26 8.01
CA ASP A 111 8.90 -7.34 9.00
C ASP A 111 7.98 -7.30 10.23
N ASP A 112 8.50 -7.52 11.44
CA ASP A 112 7.70 -7.48 12.66
C ASP A 112 7.13 -6.08 12.96
N LYS A 113 7.68 -5.06 12.31
CA LYS A 113 7.25 -3.65 12.38
C LYS A 113 6.32 -3.23 11.25
N ILE A 114 5.73 -4.19 10.53
CA ILE A 114 4.63 -3.95 9.59
C ILE A 114 3.41 -3.37 10.33
N PHE A 115 2.57 -2.62 9.65
CA PHE A 115 1.33 -2.13 10.27
C PHE A 115 0.44 -3.30 10.72
N PRO A 116 -0.11 -3.25 11.95
CA PRO A 116 -0.90 -4.37 12.50
C PRO A 116 -2.07 -4.78 11.61
N GLN A 117 -2.81 -3.81 11.07
CA GLN A 117 -3.94 -4.07 10.18
C GLN A 117 -3.52 -4.80 8.89
N THR A 118 -2.37 -4.46 8.33
CA THR A 118 -1.83 -5.14 7.15
C THR A 118 -1.43 -6.58 7.49
N LEU A 119 -0.80 -6.79 8.65
CA LEU A 119 -0.44 -8.13 9.12
C LEU A 119 -1.66 -9.03 9.28
N GLU A 120 -2.76 -8.52 9.85
CA GLU A 120 -4.00 -9.28 10.02
C GLU A 120 -4.63 -9.71 8.68
N VAL A 121 -4.58 -8.83 7.67
CA VAL A 121 -5.06 -9.17 6.32
C VAL A 121 -4.16 -10.25 5.70
N LEU A 122 -2.83 -10.12 5.80
CA LEU A 122 -1.88 -11.14 5.34
C LEU A 122 -2.17 -12.50 5.99
N GLN A 123 -2.33 -12.55 7.32
CA GLN A 123 -2.64 -13.79 8.05
C GLN A 123 -3.97 -14.41 7.63
N THR A 124 -4.99 -13.58 7.44
CA THR A 124 -6.33 -14.02 7.01
C THR A 124 -6.27 -14.67 5.63
N ARG A 125 -5.54 -14.06 4.70
CA ARG A 125 -5.40 -14.56 3.33
C ARG A 125 -4.42 -15.74 3.23
N ALA A 126 -3.43 -15.82 4.10
CA ALA A 126 -2.44 -16.91 4.16
C ALA A 126 -3.05 -18.23 4.65
N ARG A 127 -3.92 -18.16 5.68
CA ARG A 127 -4.47 -19.33 6.37
C ARG A 127 -5.11 -20.39 5.44
N PRO A 128 -6.06 -20.06 4.55
CA PRO A 128 -6.69 -21.07 3.70
C PRO A 128 -5.76 -21.71 2.68
N LEU A 129 -4.60 -21.10 2.41
CA LEU A 129 -3.62 -21.58 1.45
C LEU A 129 -2.46 -22.33 2.10
N GLY A 130 -2.46 -22.45 3.44
CA GLY A 130 -1.38 -23.10 4.17
C GLY A 130 -0.06 -22.35 4.10
N ILE A 131 -0.09 -21.02 3.89
CA ILE A 131 1.08 -20.16 3.92
C ILE A 131 1.43 -19.84 5.37
N ASN A 132 2.69 -20.03 5.75
CA ASN A 132 3.21 -19.68 7.06
C ASN A 132 3.72 -18.24 7.05
N ILE A 133 3.16 -17.38 7.90
CA ILE A 133 3.67 -16.02 8.11
C ILE A 133 4.78 -16.05 9.15
N VAL A 134 6.00 -15.75 8.73
CA VAL A 134 7.19 -15.74 9.59
C VAL A 134 7.57 -14.29 9.89
N LYS A 135 7.33 -13.85 11.12
CA LYS A 135 7.70 -12.49 11.55
C LYS A 135 9.15 -12.44 12.00
N ILE A 136 9.90 -11.48 11.49
CA ILE A 136 11.32 -11.29 11.83
C ILE A 136 11.58 -9.81 12.12
N ASP A 137 12.33 -9.54 13.18
CA ASP A 137 12.89 -8.21 13.44
C ASP A 137 14.08 -7.96 12.49
N PHE A 138 13.90 -7.08 11.53
CA PHE A 138 14.94 -6.76 10.57
C PHE A 138 16.00 -5.77 11.10
N ASP A 139 15.79 -5.18 12.27
CA ASP A 139 16.82 -4.37 12.94
C ASP A 139 17.80 -5.23 13.77
N GLY A 140 17.42 -6.49 14.02
CA GLY A 140 18.23 -7.48 14.76
C GLY A 140 19.11 -8.36 13.87
N SER A 141 19.62 -9.43 14.46
CA SER A 141 20.31 -10.50 13.72
C SER A 141 19.30 -11.34 12.96
N ILE A 142 19.43 -11.43 11.64
CA ILE A 142 18.52 -12.15 10.78
C ILE A 142 19.06 -13.55 10.51
N PRO A 143 18.44 -14.63 11.07
CA PRO A 143 18.88 -15.98 10.81
C PRO A 143 18.62 -16.39 9.36
N MET A 144 19.65 -16.74 8.63
CA MET A 144 19.56 -17.18 7.23
C MET A 144 18.62 -18.38 7.04
N ALA A 145 18.49 -19.22 8.05
CA ALA A 145 17.64 -20.42 8.00
C ALA A 145 16.18 -20.11 7.65
N PHE A 146 15.65 -18.92 8.03
CA PHE A 146 14.27 -18.53 7.69
C PHE A 146 14.04 -18.34 6.19
N PHE A 147 15.08 -18.03 5.42
CA PHE A 147 14.97 -17.82 3.99
C PHE A 147 14.97 -19.13 3.18
N ALA A 148 15.41 -20.23 3.77
CA ALA A 148 15.55 -21.50 3.05
C ALA A 148 14.22 -21.98 2.44
N ASP A 149 13.11 -21.87 3.18
CA ASP A 149 11.77 -22.28 2.73
C ASP A 149 10.85 -21.08 2.43
N ALA A 150 11.39 -19.86 2.40
CA ALA A 150 10.64 -18.66 2.11
C ALA A 150 10.50 -18.45 0.58
N PHE A 151 9.31 -18.04 0.15
CA PHE A 151 9.03 -17.65 -1.23
C PHE A 151 9.04 -16.14 -1.44
N GLY A 152 8.89 -15.37 -0.38
CA GLY A 152 8.88 -13.92 -0.46
C GLY A 152 9.15 -13.26 0.88
N VAL A 153 9.52 -11.99 0.82
CA VAL A 153 9.73 -11.11 1.98
C VAL A 153 9.02 -9.79 1.74
N ILE A 154 8.35 -9.28 2.77
CA ILE A 154 7.66 -7.99 2.70
C ILE A 154 8.16 -7.04 3.77
N VAL A 155 8.41 -5.79 3.38
CA VAL A 155 8.96 -4.71 4.21
C VAL A 155 8.05 -3.49 4.13
N GLN A 156 7.74 -2.87 5.28
CA GLN A 156 6.97 -1.62 5.37
C GLN A 156 7.90 -0.40 5.41
N LEU A 157 7.67 0.59 4.54
CA LEU A 157 8.48 1.80 4.41
C LEU A 157 7.61 3.07 4.27
N PRO A 158 7.48 3.93 5.30
CA PRO A 158 8.01 3.76 6.66
C PRO A 158 7.26 2.67 7.44
N ASN A 159 7.94 2.03 8.38
CA ASN A 159 7.33 1.03 9.25
C ASN A 159 6.54 1.66 10.42
N SER A 160 5.95 0.84 11.31
CA SER A 160 5.15 1.31 12.45
C SER A 160 5.93 2.19 13.44
N HIS A 161 7.26 2.17 13.42
CA HIS A 161 8.14 3.03 14.21
C HIS A 161 8.63 4.27 13.43
N GLY A 162 8.16 4.49 12.20
CA GLY A 162 8.59 5.59 11.35
C GLY A 162 9.97 5.41 10.71
N ASN A 163 10.55 4.22 10.76
CA ASN A 163 11.86 3.95 10.19
C ASN A 163 11.80 3.77 8.67
N LEU A 164 12.77 4.42 7.99
CA LEU A 164 13.00 4.33 6.55
C LEU A 164 14.35 3.65 6.22
N ARG A 165 14.93 2.93 7.18
CA ARG A 165 16.28 2.37 7.03
C ARG A 165 16.32 1.37 5.89
N HIS A 166 17.44 1.40 5.17
CA HIS A 166 17.78 0.41 4.16
C HIS A 166 17.81 -0.99 4.79
N ARG A 167 17.21 -1.93 4.08
CA ARG A 167 17.14 -3.34 4.47
C ARG A 167 18.09 -4.21 3.63
N ASP A 168 19.26 -3.68 3.30
CA ASP A 168 20.23 -4.33 2.41
C ASP A 168 20.54 -5.78 2.80
N GLY A 169 20.66 -6.05 4.10
CA GLY A 169 20.91 -7.41 4.60
C GLY A 169 19.76 -8.36 4.26
N VAL A 170 18.51 -7.91 4.46
CA VAL A 170 17.30 -8.67 4.12
C VAL A 170 17.21 -8.90 2.62
N LEU A 171 17.41 -7.84 1.83
CA LEU A 171 17.31 -7.91 0.37
C LEU A 171 18.37 -8.82 -0.24
N ARG A 172 19.61 -8.78 0.28
CA ARG A 172 20.68 -9.73 -0.14
C ARG A 172 20.33 -11.17 0.19
N LEU A 173 19.80 -11.43 1.39
CA LEU A 173 19.35 -12.79 1.75
C LEU A 173 18.21 -13.23 0.86
N ALA A 174 17.22 -12.37 0.63
CA ALA A 174 16.11 -12.66 -0.27
C ALA A 174 16.59 -13.01 -1.69
N GLU A 175 17.60 -12.30 -2.20
CA GLU A 175 18.20 -12.56 -3.49
C GLU A 175 18.91 -13.94 -3.55
N VAL A 176 19.75 -14.24 -2.55
CA VAL A 176 20.45 -15.53 -2.46
C VAL A 176 19.47 -16.70 -2.44
N TYR A 177 18.37 -16.58 -1.71
CA TYR A 177 17.35 -17.62 -1.58
C TYR A 177 16.22 -17.55 -2.62
N LYS A 178 16.30 -16.60 -3.56
CA LYS A 178 15.31 -16.36 -4.62
C LYS A 178 13.91 -16.10 -4.09
N CYS A 179 13.82 -15.32 -3.02
CA CYS A 179 12.56 -14.82 -2.48
C CYS A 179 12.14 -13.55 -3.22
N MET A 180 10.86 -13.40 -3.56
CA MET A 180 10.33 -12.14 -4.08
C MET A 180 10.40 -11.06 -3.00
N LYS A 181 10.92 -9.89 -3.38
CA LYS A 181 11.15 -8.74 -2.48
C LYS A 181 10.02 -7.73 -2.67
N ILE A 182 9.18 -7.56 -1.65
CA ILE A 182 7.98 -6.73 -1.70
C ILE A 182 8.14 -5.56 -0.74
N ALA A 183 7.91 -4.33 -1.22
CA ALA A 183 7.85 -3.12 -0.40
C ALA A 183 6.40 -2.65 -0.23
N ILE A 184 6.01 -2.31 0.99
CA ILE A 184 4.83 -1.50 1.26
C ILE A 184 5.30 -0.07 1.46
N VAL A 185 4.84 0.86 0.63
CA VAL A 185 5.37 2.22 0.59
C VAL A 185 4.29 3.28 0.76
N ASP A 186 4.65 4.36 1.44
CA ASP A 186 3.87 5.61 1.43
C ASP A 186 4.34 6.42 0.21
N PRO A 187 3.44 6.79 -0.73
CA PRO A 187 3.83 7.52 -1.93
C PRO A 187 4.44 8.89 -1.63
N LEU A 188 4.03 9.56 -0.54
CA LEU A 188 4.62 10.82 -0.14
C LEU A 188 6.05 10.64 0.41
N ALA A 189 6.30 9.57 1.17
CA ALA A 189 7.64 9.22 1.60
C ALA A 189 8.53 8.84 0.40
N GLN A 190 7.96 8.19 -0.61
CA GLN A 190 8.68 7.79 -1.82
C GLN A 190 9.27 9.00 -2.59
N VAL A 191 8.65 10.18 -2.52
CA VAL A 191 9.19 11.42 -3.09
C VAL A 191 10.53 11.85 -2.43
N LEU A 192 10.75 11.43 -1.17
CA LEU A 192 11.93 11.80 -0.38
C LEU A 192 12.97 10.67 -0.29
N MET A 193 12.64 9.50 -0.85
CA MET A 193 13.48 8.30 -0.79
C MET A 193 14.01 7.95 -2.17
N GLN A 194 15.03 7.10 -2.20
CA GLN A 194 15.38 6.39 -3.43
C GLN A 194 14.19 5.53 -3.86
N PRO A 195 13.84 5.48 -5.16
CA PRO A 195 12.79 4.61 -5.68
C PRO A 195 13.01 3.16 -5.26
N VAL A 196 11.96 2.48 -4.77
CA VAL A 196 12.11 1.12 -4.23
C VAL A 196 12.55 0.10 -5.28
N GLY A 197 12.25 0.31 -6.56
CA GLY A 197 12.80 -0.50 -7.65
C GLY A 197 14.32 -0.41 -7.73
N GLU A 198 14.88 0.80 -7.55
CA GLU A 198 16.35 1.00 -7.51
C GLU A 198 16.97 0.45 -6.23
N MET A 199 16.22 0.37 -5.14
CA MET A 199 16.65 -0.30 -3.91
C MET A 199 16.70 -1.83 -4.06
N GLY A 200 16.16 -2.38 -5.16
CA GLY A 200 16.17 -3.80 -5.47
C GLY A 200 14.91 -4.57 -5.07
N PHE A 201 13.81 -3.89 -4.79
CA PHE A 201 12.52 -4.54 -4.62
C PHE A 201 11.91 -4.94 -5.98
N ASP A 202 11.20 -6.06 -5.99
CA ASP A 202 10.55 -6.60 -7.19
C ASP A 202 9.11 -6.10 -7.35
N VAL A 203 8.46 -5.81 -6.22
CA VAL A 203 7.06 -5.34 -6.15
C VAL A 203 6.93 -4.22 -5.12
N ALA A 204 6.15 -3.21 -5.44
CA ALA A 204 5.73 -2.17 -4.51
C ALA A 204 4.20 -2.13 -4.40
N VAL A 205 3.69 -1.99 -3.19
CA VAL A 205 2.27 -1.77 -2.89
C VAL A 205 2.13 -0.64 -1.87
N GLY A 206 0.96 -0.03 -1.77
CA GLY A 206 0.75 1.05 -0.79
C GLY A 206 -0.59 1.74 -0.99
N SER A 207 -0.98 2.57 -0.04
CA SER A 207 -2.18 3.40 -0.16
C SER A 207 -1.89 4.65 -0.97
N MET A 208 -2.76 4.97 -1.94
CA MET A 208 -2.67 6.16 -2.78
C MET A 208 -3.52 7.32 -2.26
N GLN A 209 -3.88 7.33 -0.98
CA GLN A 209 -4.68 8.41 -0.36
C GLN A 209 -3.86 9.66 -0.01
N ARG A 210 -2.57 9.65 -0.23
CA ARG A 210 -1.66 10.75 0.14
C ARG A 210 -1.06 11.42 -1.07
#